data_30b48723247f11e379b8379e04b97e18
#
_entry.id   30b48723247f11e379b8379e04b97e18
#
_cell.length_a   1.000
_cell.length_b   1.000
_cell.length_c   1.000
_cell.angle_alpha   90.00
_cell.angle_beta   90.00
_cell.angle_gamma   90.00
#
_symmetry.space_group_name_H-M   'P 1'
#
loop_
_entity.id
_entity.type
_entity.pdbx_description
1 polymer ?
#
loop_
_entity_poly.entity_id
_entity_poly.type
_entity_poly.pdbx_seq_one_letter_code
_entity_poly.pdbx_strand_id
1 'polypeptide(L)'
;WQINPFQGRKDPEKLSADDAKGLGEDAADFTGALVDYQAKGYKLDYLGTEDIDGTEAHKLRVSRANGDVSYVYLDPDYFLEIRTVNRRIEHGVPNETITDYSDYEKVNGVYLPFALESYQKGSSDREKLQIDKAEANVAADKTLFELPAPQTAAAPGK
;
A
#
# COMPACT_ATOMS: atom_id res chain seq x y z
N TRP A 1 7.18 -1.22 14.65
CA TRP A 1 6.43 -2.24 15.42
C TRP A 1 5.11 -2.52 14.73
N GLN A 2 4.58 -3.69 15.01
CA GLN A 2 3.26 -4.11 14.53
C GLN A 2 2.51 -4.86 15.64
N ILE A 3 1.17 -4.86 15.52
CA ILE A 3 0.29 -5.80 16.24
C ILE A 3 -0.37 -6.65 15.16
N ASN A 4 -0.19 -7.97 15.21
CA ASN A 4 -0.79 -8.88 14.25
C ASN A 4 -1.93 -9.68 14.90
N PRO A 5 -3.18 -9.17 14.85
CA PRO A 5 -4.33 -9.83 15.46
C PRO A 5 -4.69 -11.16 14.80
N PHE A 6 -4.33 -11.36 13.53
CA PHE A 6 -4.62 -12.60 12.80
C PHE A 6 -3.80 -13.79 13.27
N GLN A 7 -2.66 -13.54 13.91
CA GLN A 7 -1.86 -14.58 14.58
C GLN A 7 -2.20 -14.77 16.06
N GLY A 8 -3.30 -14.17 16.52
CA GLY A 8 -3.71 -14.23 17.93
C GLY A 8 -2.82 -13.42 18.88
N ARG A 9 -1.89 -12.64 18.35
CA ARG A 9 -1.00 -11.79 19.15
C ARG A 9 -1.68 -10.45 19.42
N LYS A 10 -1.66 -10.03 20.67
CA LYS A 10 -2.20 -8.73 21.11
C LYS A 10 -1.11 -7.74 21.50
N ASP A 11 0.10 -8.23 21.73
CA ASP A 11 1.22 -7.41 22.14
C ASP A 11 1.99 -6.87 20.93
N PRO A 12 2.47 -5.62 21.00
CA PRO A 12 3.28 -5.04 19.95
C PRO A 12 4.65 -5.74 19.89
N GLU A 13 5.06 -6.09 18.69
CA GLU A 13 6.40 -6.65 18.42
C GLU A 13 7.21 -5.73 17.50
N LYS A 14 8.52 -5.73 17.68
CA LYS A 14 9.41 -5.01 16.76
C LYS A 14 9.49 -5.78 15.44
N LEU A 15 9.44 -5.03 14.36
CA LEU A 15 9.70 -5.57 13.03
C LEU A 15 11.15 -5.99 12.87
N SER A 16 11.40 -6.95 11.97
CA SER A 16 12.75 -7.21 11.48
C SER A 16 13.32 -5.95 10.79
N ALA A 17 14.64 -5.87 10.60
CA ALA A 17 15.25 -4.74 9.92
C ALA A 17 14.75 -4.61 8.46
N ASP A 18 14.52 -5.74 7.78
CA ASP A 18 14.06 -5.78 6.39
C ASP A 18 12.59 -5.34 6.28
N ASP A 19 11.72 -5.83 7.18
CA ASP A 19 10.30 -5.43 7.21
C ASP A 19 10.17 -3.94 7.58
N ALA A 20 10.96 -3.46 8.54
CA ALA A 20 10.98 -2.05 8.93
C ALA A 20 11.44 -1.14 7.77
N LYS A 21 12.42 -1.61 6.98
CA LYS A 21 12.87 -0.91 5.78
C LYS A 21 11.77 -0.85 4.74
N GLY A 22 11.10 -1.97 4.44
CA GLY A 22 10.00 -2.03 3.48
C GLY A 22 8.86 -1.08 3.84
N LEU A 23 8.41 -1.11 5.11
CA LEU A 23 7.40 -0.17 5.61
C LEU A 23 7.85 1.30 5.55
N GLY A 24 9.14 1.57 5.77
CA GLY A 24 9.70 2.92 5.64
C GLY A 24 9.67 3.42 4.19
N GLU A 25 9.97 2.56 3.23
CA GLU A 25 9.88 2.85 1.79
C GLU A 25 8.42 3.08 1.36
N ASP A 26 7.47 2.26 1.83
CA ASP A 26 6.05 2.43 1.54
C ASP A 26 5.50 3.72 2.18
N ALA A 27 5.92 4.05 3.40
CA ALA A 27 5.54 5.31 4.06
C ALA A 27 6.11 6.55 3.34
N ALA A 28 7.32 6.47 2.80
CA ALA A 28 7.93 7.53 2.00
C ALA A 28 7.19 7.74 0.67
N ASP A 29 6.53 6.71 0.16
CA ASP A 29 5.75 6.74 -1.08
C ASP A 29 4.23 6.85 -0.83
N PHE A 30 3.83 7.33 0.35
CA PHE A 30 2.43 7.44 0.78
C PHE A 30 1.52 8.20 -0.23
N THR A 31 2.07 9.15 -0.96
CA THR A 31 1.33 9.90 -1.99
C THR A 31 1.20 9.15 -3.31
N GLY A 32 1.66 7.91 -3.38
CA GLY A 32 1.70 7.07 -4.58
C GLY A 32 2.91 7.34 -5.48
N ALA A 33 3.16 6.41 -6.36
CA ALA A 33 4.37 6.41 -7.19
C ALA A 33 4.40 7.50 -8.26
N LEU A 34 3.26 8.10 -8.60
CA LEU A 34 3.16 9.09 -9.67
C LEU A 34 3.35 10.53 -9.17
N VAL A 35 2.96 10.82 -7.93
CA VAL A 35 3.07 12.16 -7.37
C VAL A 35 4.55 12.49 -7.09
N ASP A 36 5.02 13.61 -7.63
CA ASP A 36 6.42 14.08 -7.46
C ASP A 36 7.48 13.03 -7.84
N TYR A 37 7.18 12.15 -8.80
CA TYR A 37 8.03 11.02 -9.19
C TYR A 37 9.47 11.45 -9.53
N GLN A 38 9.66 12.61 -10.15
CA GLN A 38 10.99 13.15 -10.48
C GLN A 38 11.77 13.55 -9.22
N ALA A 39 11.10 14.20 -8.26
CA ALA A 39 11.71 14.58 -6.98
C ALA A 39 12.08 13.34 -6.13
N LYS A 40 11.31 12.27 -6.27
CA LYS A 40 11.60 10.95 -5.68
C LYS A 40 12.72 10.18 -6.41
N GLY A 41 13.22 10.71 -7.54
CA GLY A 41 14.23 10.05 -8.37
C GLY A 41 13.69 8.85 -9.17
N TYR A 42 12.39 8.78 -9.39
CA TYR A 42 11.77 7.71 -10.17
C TYR A 42 11.81 8.04 -11.66
N LYS A 43 11.89 6.98 -12.47
CA LYS A 43 11.72 7.08 -13.91
C LYS A 43 10.32 6.60 -14.29
N LEU A 44 9.61 7.39 -15.09
CA LEU A 44 8.27 7.11 -15.58
C LEU A 44 8.31 6.90 -17.09
N ASP A 45 7.76 5.76 -17.54
CA ASP A 45 7.60 5.45 -18.97
C ASP A 45 6.11 5.14 -19.25
N TYR A 46 5.53 5.77 -20.27
CA TYR A 46 4.23 5.40 -20.78
C TYR A 46 4.35 4.22 -21.75
N LEU A 47 3.58 3.15 -21.52
CA LEU A 47 3.65 1.91 -22.29
C LEU A 47 2.46 1.67 -23.24
N GLY A 48 1.57 2.66 -23.39
CA GLY A 48 0.34 2.54 -24.17
C GLY A 48 -0.85 2.12 -23.30
N THR A 49 -1.81 1.42 -23.90
CA THR A 49 -3.01 0.93 -23.21
C THR A 49 -3.00 -0.59 -23.08
N GLU A 50 -3.72 -1.09 -22.08
CA GLU A 50 -3.93 -2.52 -21.82
C GLU A 50 -5.34 -2.73 -21.27
N ASP A 51 -6.02 -3.79 -21.72
CA ASP A 51 -7.33 -4.15 -21.17
C ASP A 51 -7.20 -4.69 -19.74
N ILE A 52 -7.88 -4.03 -18.82
CA ILE A 52 -8.00 -4.45 -17.42
C ILE A 52 -9.48 -4.68 -17.13
N ASP A 53 -9.87 -5.93 -17.14
CA ASP A 53 -11.24 -6.37 -16.83
C ASP A 53 -12.31 -5.62 -17.66
N GLY A 54 -12.02 -5.36 -18.94
CA GLY A 54 -12.90 -4.67 -19.89
C GLY A 54 -12.70 -3.14 -19.94
N THR A 55 -11.75 -2.58 -19.20
CA THR A 55 -11.35 -1.17 -19.26
C THR A 55 -10.03 -1.04 -20.01
N GLU A 56 -9.99 -0.25 -21.10
CA GLU A 56 -8.75 0.06 -21.84
C GLU A 56 -7.91 1.08 -21.04
N ALA A 57 -7.18 0.59 -20.05
CA ALA A 57 -6.44 1.41 -19.10
C ALA A 57 -5.11 1.91 -19.68
N HIS A 58 -4.72 3.14 -19.33
CA HIS A 58 -3.37 3.65 -19.61
C HIS A 58 -2.35 2.97 -18.70
N LYS A 59 -1.32 2.37 -19.29
CA LYS A 59 -0.25 1.66 -18.58
C LYS A 59 0.99 2.51 -18.46
N LEU A 60 1.42 2.73 -17.24
CA LEU A 60 2.64 3.42 -16.87
C LEU A 60 3.62 2.44 -16.19
N ARG A 61 4.91 2.61 -16.45
CA ARG A 61 5.96 1.92 -15.71
C ARG A 61 6.73 2.93 -14.87
N VAL A 62 6.80 2.68 -13.57
CA VAL A 62 7.61 3.44 -12.62
C VAL A 62 8.80 2.57 -12.21
N SER A 63 10.02 3.05 -12.45
CA SER A 63 11.26 2.36 -12.07
C SER A 63 11.95 3.13 -10.96
N ARG A 64 12.34 2.44 -9.89
CA ARG A 64 13.05 3.00 -8.72
C ARG A 64 14.54 2.67 -8.76
N ALA A 65 15.35 3.47 -8.09
CA ALA A 65 16.81 3.29 -8.08
C ALA A 65 17.25 1.96 -7.43
N ASN A 66 16.46 1.40 -6.52
CA ASN A 66 16.70 0.11 -5.88
C ASN A 66 16.40 -1.11 -6.79
N GLY A 67 15.92 -0.85 -8.03
CA GLY A 67 15.56 -1.88 -9.00
C GLY A 67 14.07 -2.30 -8.96
N ASP A 68 13.30 -1.82 -8.01
CA ASP A 68 11.87 -2.08 -7.95
C ASP A 68 11.14 -1.43 -9.12
N VAL A 69 10.13 -2.10 -9.61
CA VAL A 69 9.29 -1.64 -10.72
C VAL A 69 7.82 -1.74 -10.33
N SER A 70 7.08 -0.66 -10.57
CA SER A 70 5.62 -0.67 -10.50
C SER A 70 5.01 -0.41 -11.86
N TYR A 71 3.97 -1.15 -12.21
CA TYR A 71 3.09 -0.81 -13.30
C TYR A 71 1.82 -0.22 -12.69
N VAL A 72 1.45 0.97 -13.17
CA VAL A 72 0.25 1.68 -12.74
C VAL A 72 -0.70 1.73 -13.91
N TYR A 73 -1.93 1.32 -13.69
CA TYR A 73 -2.99 1.32 -14.68
C TYR A 73 -4.03 2.37 -14.30
N LEU A 74 -4.23 3.32 -15.20
CA LEU A 74 -5.14 4.45 -14.99
C LEU A 74 -6.39 4.29 -15.84
N ASP A 75 -7.54 4.60 -15.26
CA ASP A 75 -8.79 4.76 -15.96
C ASP A 75 -8.66 5.81 -17.07
N PRO A 76 -9.22 5.58 -18.28
CA PRO A 76 -9.03 6.49 -19.41
C PRO A 76 -9.77 7.81 -19.27
N ASP A 77 -10.85 7.89 -18.47
CA ASP A 77 -11.71 9.06 -18.36
C ASP A 77 -11.30 10.00 -17.22
N TYR A 78 -10.95 9.45 -16.07
CA TYR A 78 -10.66 10.20 -14.83
C TYR A 78 -9.21 10.11 -14.41
N PHE A 79 -8.40 9.23 -15.02
CA PHE A 79 -7.01 8.96 -14.66
C PHE A 79 -6.83 8.52 -13.21
N LEU A 80 -7.84 7.89 -12.64
CA LEU A 80 -7.73 7.23 -11.34
C LEU A 80 -7.02 5.89 -11.49
N GLU A 81 -6.24 5.50 -10.49
CA GLU A 81 -5.59 4.20 -10.48
C GLU A 81 -6.64 3.09 -10.32
N ILE A 82 -6.69 2.14 -11.26
CA ILE A 82 -7.60 0.99 -11.16
C ILE A 82 -6.85 -0.28 -10.78
N ARG A 83 -5.53 -0.34 -11.09
CA ARG A 83 -4.66 -1.45 -10.73
C ARG A 83 -3.22 -0.99 -10.58
N THR A 84 -2.51 -1.56 -9.62
CA THR A 84 -1.04 -1.52 -9.58
C THR A 84 -0.47 -2.93 -9.57
N VAL A 85 0.71 -3.10 -10.18
CA VAL A 85 1.48 -4.34 -10.14
C VAL A 85 2.88 -3.99 -9.67
N ASN A 86 3.20 -4.35 -8.43
CA ASN A 86 4.49 -4.06 -7.81
C ASN A 86 5.41 -5.28 -7.92
N ARG A 87 6.60 -5.09 -8.50
CA ARG A 87 7.67 -6.09 -8.61
C ARG A 87 8.83 -5.68 -7.73
N ARG A 88 9.11 -6.48 -6.72
CA ARG A 88 10.19 -6.25 -5.73
C ARG A 88 10.98 -7.53 -5.50
N ILE A 89 12.19 -7.39 -4.95
CA ILE A 89 12.93 -8.51 -4.37
C ILE A 89 12.72 -8.47 -2.86
N GLU A 90 11.99 -9.44 -2.34
CA GLU A 90 11.73 -9.58 -0.90
C GLU A 90 12.43 -10.82 -0.36
N HIS A 91 13.29 -10.64 0.64
CA HIS A 91 14.12 -11.74 1.19
C HIS A 91 14.89 -12.54 0.12
N GLY A 92 15.33 -11.84 -0.94
CA GLY A 92 16.08 -12.45 -2.06
C GLY A 92 15.20 -13.18 -3.08
N VAL A 93 13.89 -13.14 -2.95
CA VAL A 93 12.94 -13.79 -3.86
C VAL A 93 12.17 -12.72 -4.65
N PRO A 94 12.04 -12.85 -5.98
CA PRO A 94 11.17 -11.99 -6.77
C PRO A 94 9.72 -12.15 -6.32
N ASN A 95 9.08 -11.04 -6.02
CA ASN A 95 7.69 -10.97 -5.63
C ASN A 95 6.92 -10.02 -6.56
N GLU A 96 5.71 -10.42 -6.97
CA GLU A 96 4.82 -9.60 -7.77
C GLU A 96 3.45 -9.52 -7.08
N THR A 97 3.16 -8.36 -6.49
CA THR A 97 1.90 -8.07 -5.82
C THR A 97 1.02 -7.22 -6.73
N ILE A 98 -0.22 -7.64 -6.88
CA ILE A 98 -1.25 -6.91 -7.63
C ILE A 98 -2.23 -6.32 -6.63
N THR A 99 -2.59 -5.05 -6.82
CA THR A 99 -3.63 -4.38 -6.03
C THR A 99 -4.62 -3.73 -6.99
N ASP A 100 -5.89 -4.07 -6.85
CA ASP A 100 -7.02 -3.48 -7.54
C ASP A 100 -7.67 -2.42 -6.65
N TYR A 101 -8.06 -1.28 -7.23
CA TYR A 101 -8.65 -0.14 -6.55
C TYR A 101 -10.03 0.14 -7.09
N SER A 102 -11.00 0.38 -6.20
CA SER A 102 -12.37 0.71 -6.57
C SER A 102 -13.04 1.61 -5.52
N ASP A 103 -14.32 1.89 -5.71
CA ASP A 103 -15.16 2.68 -4.80
C ASP A 103 -14.52 4.04 -4.46
N TYR A 104 -14.17 4.81 -5.51
CA TYR A 104 -13.54 6.10 -5.32
C TYR A 104 -14.52 7.13 -4.76
N GLU A 105 -14.17 7.70 -3.60
CA GLU A 105 -14.91 8.78 -2.96
C GLU A 105 -14.08 10.05 -2.83
N LYS A 106 -14.75 11.20 -2.82
CA LYS A 106 -14.10 12.49 -2.70
C LYS A 106 -13.99 12.91 -1.24
N VAL A 107 -12.75 12.96 -0.73
CA VAL A 107 -12.43 13.38 0.63
C VAL A 107 -11.65 14.69 0.58
N ASN A 108 -12.22 15.76 1.08
CA ASN A 108 -11.61 17.11 1.08
C ASN A 108 -11.01 17.55 -0.28
N GLY A 109 -11.70 17.20 -1.38
CA GLY A 109 -11.31 17.59 -2.74
C GLY A 109 -10.42 16.58 -3.48
N VAL A 110 -9.93 15.54 -2.80
CA VAL A 110 -9.10 14.48 -3.39
C VAL A 110 -9.92 13.20 -3.51
N TYR A 111 -9.81 12.49 -4.63
CA TYR A 111 -10.38 11.16 -4.78
C TYR A 111 -9.49 10.10 -4.14
N LEU A 112 -10.05 9.30 -3.24
CA LEU A 112 -9.38 8.17 -2.58
C LEU A 112 -10.15 6.89 -2.87
N PRO A 113 -9.47 5.74 -3.10
CA PRO A 113 -10.16 4.45 -3.22
C PRO A 113 -10.66 4.01 -1.85
N PHE A 114 -11.90 3.54 -1.77
CA PHE A 114 -12.51 3.02 -0.55
C PHE A 114 -12.55 1.49 -0.52
N ALA A 115 -12.27 0.83 -1.65
CA ALA A 115 -12.08 -0.61 -1.71
C ALA A 115 -10.76 -0.96 -2.38
N LEU A 116 -9.98 -1.84 -1.75
CA LEU A 116 -8.74 -2.37 -2.26
C LEU A 116 -8.77 -3.90 -2.18
N GLU A 117 -8.29 -4.57 -3.22
CA GLU A 117 -8.08 -6.02 -3.22
C GLU A 117 -6.64 -6.32 -3.64
N SER A 118 -5.85 -6.91 -2.72
CA SER A 118 -4.45 -7.23 -2.96
C SER A 118 -4.20 -8.73 -3.00
N TYR A 119 -3.30 -9.16 -3.88
CA TYR A 119 -2.93 -10.56 -4.02
C TYR A 119 -1.57 -10.74 -4.68
N GLN A 120 -0.94 -11.86 -4.37
CA GLN A 120 0.28 -12.30 -5.03
C GLN A 120 -0.07 -12.90 -6.39
N LYS A 121 0.73 -12.62 -7.41
CA LYS A 121 0.54 -13.20 -8.73
C LYS A 121 0.57 -14.72 -8.66
N GLY A 122 -0.50 -15.33 -9.19
CA GLY A 122 -0.67 -16.79 -9.17
C GLY A 122 -1.27 -17.36 -7.88
N SER A 123 -1.50 -16.55 -6.85
CA SER A 123 -2.24 -16.96 -5.66
C SER A 123 -3.75 -16.82 -5.87
N SER A 124 -4.52 -17.70 -5.23
CA SER A 124 -5.96 -17.56 -5.07
C SER A 124 -6.37 -16.73 -3.87
N ASP A 125 -5.43 -16.50 -2.94
CA ASP A 125 -5.69 -15.74 -1.73
C ASP A 125 -5.83 -14.26 -2.06
N ARG A 126 -6.86 -13.64 -1.51
CA ARG A 126 -7.19 -12.22 -1.70
C ARG A 126 -7.31 -11.54 -0.35
N GLU A 127 -6.55 -10.48 -0.18
CA GLU A 127 -6.71 -9.57 0.94
C GLU A 127 -7.60 -8.40 0.50
N LYS A 128 -8.72 -8.21 1.20
CA LYS A 128 -9.68 -7.15 0.92
C LYS A 128 -9.68 -6.13 2.04
N LEU A 129 -9.52 -4.87 1.67
CA LEU A 129 -9.67 -3.74 2.56
C LEU A 129 -10.85 -2.90 2.09
N GLN A 130 -11.81 -2.67 2.98
CA GLN A 130 -12.92 -1.74 2.79
C GLN A 130 -12.75 -0.59 3.79
N ILE A 131 -12.77 0.63 3.29
CA ILE A 131 -12.73 1.85 4.10
C ILE A 131 -14.16 2.32 4.31
N ASP A 132 -14.61 2.37 5.56
CA ASP A 132 -15.97 2.84 5.88
C ASP A 132 -16.02 4.36 5.95
N LYS A 133 -14.94 5.00 6.35
CA LYS A 133 -14.87 6.46 6.51
C LYS A 133 -13.44 6.97 6.43
N ALA A 134 -13.25 8.09 5.75
CA ALA A 134 -12.00 8.85 5.76
C ALA A 134 -12.26 10.32 6.11
N GLU A 135 -11.43 10.89 6.95
CA GLU A 135 -11.47 12.31 7.33
C GLU A 135 -10.08 12.91 7.14
N ALA A 136 -10.02 14.05 6.45
CA ALA A 136 -8.77 14.75 6.20
C ALA A 136 -8.52 15.85 7.25
N ASN A 137 -7.25 16.16 7.49
CA ASN A 137 -6.80 17.25 8.36
C ASN A 137 -7.25 17.13 9.82
N VAL A 138 -7.53 15.92 10.30
CA VAL A 138 -7.81 15.65 11.70
C VAL A 138 -6.55 15.77 12.56
N ALA A 139 -6.68 16.22 13.79
CA ALA A 139 -5.59 16.19 14.75
C ALA A 139 -5.26 14.74 15.10
N ALA A 140 -4.05 14.28 14.81
CA ALA A 140 -3.57 12.96 15.21
C ALA A 140 -2.71 13.06 16.46
N ASP A 141 -3.01 12.23 17.47
CA ASP A 141 -2.18 12.11 18.65
C ASP A 141 -0.88 11.37 18.28
N LYS A 142 0.26 12.01 18.50
CA LYS A 142 1.59 11.44 18.19
C LYS A 142 1.86 10.16 18.96
N THR A 143 1.25 9.98 20.13
CA THR A 143 1.42 8.77 20.95
C THR A 143 0.87 7.51 20.28
N LEU A 144 -0.05 7.64 19.31
CA LEU A 144 -0.53 6.52 18.50
C LEU A 144 0.57 5.86 17.64
N PHE A 145 1.65 6.59 17.38
CA PHE A 145 2.79 6.13 16.56
C PHE A 145 3.99 5.69 17.41
N GLU A 146 3.89 5.80 18.72
CA GLU A 146 4.93 5.34 19.65
C GLU A 146 4.71 3.85 19.95
N LEU A 147 5.81 3.11 20.19
CA LEU A 147 5.72 1.71 20.61
C LEU A 147 5.00 1.64 21.95
N PRO A 148 3.83 0.98 22.05
CA PRO A 148 3.13 0.85 23.31
C PRO A 148 4.00 0.12 24.36
N ALA A 149 3.87 0.53 25.62
CA ALA A 149 4.52 -0.21 26.71
C ALA A 149 3.95 -1.65 26.76
N PRO A 150 4.77 -2.67 27.07
CA PRO A 150 4.28 -4.02 27.23
C PRO A 150 3.12 -4.06 28.23
N GLN A 151 2.01 -4.65 27.85
CA GLN A 151 0.93 -4.87 28.80
C GLN A 151 1.43 -5.90 29.83
N THR A 152 1.71 -5.46 31.04
CA THR A 152 1.96 -6.38 32.12
C THR A 152 0.71 -7.23 32.32
N ALA A 153 0.84 -8.54 32.07
CA ALA A 153 -0.23 -9.49 32.33
C ALA A 153 -0.72 -9.27 33.76
N ALA A 154 -2.00 -8.93 33.90
CA ALA A 154 -2.61 -8.84 35.22
C ALA A 154 -2.37 -10.18 35.93
N ALA A 155 -1.69 -10.15 37.07
CA ALA A 155 -1.45 -11.34 37.84
C ALA A 155 -2.79 -12.01 38.16
N PRO A 156 -2.93 -13.35 37.98
CA PRO A 156 -4.16 -14.03 38.33
C PRO A 156 -4.45 -13.78 39.82
N GLY A 157 -5.58 -13.12 40.05
CA GLY A 157 -6.06 -12.88 41.42
C GLY A 157 -6.16 -14.20 42.18
N LYS A 158 -5.62 -14.17 43.39
CA LYS A 158 -5.70 -15.28 44.37
C LYS A 158 -7.13 -15.50 44.82
#